data_81309bace759ed4e28a967b5a66d1ee1
#
_entry.id   81309bace759ed4e28a967b5a66d1ee1
#
_cell.length_a   1.000
_cell.length_b   1.000
_cell.length_c   1.000
_cell.angle_alpha   90.00
_cell.angle_beta   90.00
_cell.angle_gamma   90.00
#
_symmetry.space_group_name_H-M   'P 1'
#
loop_
_entity.id
_entity.type
_entity.pdbx_description
1 polymer ?
#
loop_
_entity_poly.entity_id
_entity_poly.type
_entity_poly.pdbx_seq_one_letter_code
_entity_poly.pdbx_strand_id
1 'polypeptide(L)'
;MISKKVNSVEDAFIGLTDNMTLMVGGFGLCGIPENSITYLRDNNIKGLTCISNNAGVDDFGLGLLLQRKQIKKMIASYVGENDEFERQMLSGELEVELVPQGTLAERCRAAQVGIPAFF
;
A
#
# COMPACT_ATOMS: atom_id res chain seq x y z
N MET A 1 25.63 10.11 -13.78
CA MET A 1 24.41 10.23 -12.89
C MET A 1 23.39 9.22 -13.35
N ILE A 2 22.87 8.44 -12.42
CA ILE A 2 21.79 7.48 -12.71
C ILE A 2 20.47 8.25 -12.67
N SER A 3 19.74 8.31 -13.78
CA SER A 3 18.39 8.88 -13.82
C SER A 3 17.37 7.76 -13.65
N LYS A 4 16.48 7.91 -12.69
CA LYS A 4 15.34 7.01 -12.46
C LYS A 4 14.02 7.59 -12.95
N LYS A 5 14.10 8.74 -13.65
CA LYS A 5 12.92 9.38 -14.21
C LYS A 5 12.47 8.64 -15.46
N VAL A 6 11.18 8.33 -15.52
CA VAL A 6 10.52 7.71 -16.68
C VAL A 6 9.50 8.68 -17.28
N ASN A 7 9.02 8.42 -18.47
CA ASN A 7 8.16 9.34 -19.21
C ASN A 7 6.66 9.12 -18.93
N SER A 8 6.29 7.95 -18.44
CA SER A 8 4.89 7.59 -18.20
C SER A 8 4.73 6.73 -16.95
N VAL A 9 3.50 6.62 -16.47
CA VAL A 9 3.16 5.71 -15.38
C VAL A 9 3.34 4.26 -15.83
N GLU A 10 3.00 3.95 -17.07
CA GLU A 10 3.18 2.62 -17.67
C GLU A 10 4.64 2.20 -17.63
N ASP A 11 5.54 3.09 -17.99
CA ASP A 11 6.99 2.82 -17.94
C ASP A 11 7.47 2.54 -16.51
N ALA A 12 6.91 3.25 -15.54
CA ALA A 12 7.25 3.06 -14.12
C ALA A 12 6.81 1.70 -13.59
N PHE A 13 5.76 1.12 -14.17
CA PHE A 13 5.18 -0.15 -13.72
C PHE A 13 5.59 -1.36 -14.55
N ILE A 14 6.56 -1.23 -15.44
CA ILE A 14 7.11 -2.38 -16.18
C ILE A 14 7.59 -3.44 -15.18
N GLY A 15 7.09 -4.67 -15.34
CA GLY A 15 7.43 -5.79 -14.45
C GLY A 15 6.56 -5.94 -13.23
N LEU A 16 5.62 -5.02 -12.99
CA LEU A 16 4.67 -5.17 -11.89
C LEU A 16 3.55 -6.13 -12.29
N THR A 17 3.31 -7.12 -11.45
CA THR A 17 2.32 -8.19 -11.66
C THR A 17 1.48 -8.42 -10.42
N ASP A 18 0.49 -9.30 -10.52
CA ASP A 18 -0.32 -9.72 -9.38
C ASP A 18 0.55 -10.31 -8.24
N ASN A 19 0.02 -10.26 -7.03
CA ASN A 19 0.60 -10.86 -5.82
C ASN A 19 1.93 -10.23 -5.36
N MET A 20 2.24 -9.04 -5.79
CA MET A 20 3.42 -8.31 -5.34
C MET A 20 3.16 -7.56 -4.03
N THR A 21 4.26 -7.28 -3.32
CA THR A 21 4.25 -6.41 -2.15
C THR A 21 4.68 -5.01 -2.56
N LEU A 22 3.87 -4.02 -2.21
CA LEU A 22 4.11 -2.61 -2.52
C LEU A 22 4.26 -1.80 -1.25
N MET A 23 5.30 -0.99 -1.20
CA MET A 23 5.42 0.05 -0.19
C MET A 23 4.84 1.35 -0.75
N VAL A 24 3.80 1.85 -0.12
CA VAL A 24 3.04 3.00 -0.60
C VAL A 24 3.17 4.14 0.39
N GLY A 25 3.76 5.24 -0.04
CA GLY A 25 3.91 6.43 0.78
C GLY A 25 2.59 7.14 1.03
N GLY A 26 2.61 8.06 1.99
CA GLY A 26 1.49 8.92 2.32
C GLY A 26 1.02 8.78 3.76
N PHE A 27 0.30 9.81 4.18
CA PHE A 27 -0.36 9.89 5.48
C PHE A 27 -1.75 10.47 5.27
N GLY A 28 -2.78 9.72 5.59
CA GLY A 28 -4.14 10.11 5.23
C GLY A 28 -4.27 10.29 3.71
N LEU A 29 -4.56 11.50 3.29
CA LEU A 29 -4.64 11.90 1.88
C LEU A 29 -3.43 12.72 1.41
N CYS A 30 -2.43 12.91 2.27
CA CYS A 30 -1.25 13.72 1.97
C CYS A 30 -0.12 12.84 1.43
N GLY A 31 0.48 13.23 0.31
CA GLY A 31 1.66 12.58 -0.24
C GLY A 31 1.41 11.20 -0.85
N ILE A 32 0.18 10.87 -1.16
CA ILE A 32 -0.17 9.59 -1.79
C ILE A 32 0.13 9.61 -3.29
N PRO A 33 0.57 8.46 -3.86
CA PRO A 33 0.88 8.35 -5.29
C PRO A 33 -0.40 8.09 -6.12
N GLU A 34 -1.22 9.11 -6.31
CA GLU A 34 -2.56 9.00 -6.92
C GLU A 34 -2.54 8.38 -8.32
N ASN A 35 -1.62 8.81 -9.17
CA ASN A 35 -1.52 8.30 -10.55
C ASN A 35 -1.16 6.81 -10.57
N SER A 36 -0.28 6.40 -9.67
CA SER A 36 0.11 5.00 -9.52
C SER A 36 -1.07 4.14 -9.04
N ILE A 37 -1.82 4.63 -8.07
CA ILE A 37 -3.01 3.94 -7.55
C ILE A 37 -4.06 3.80 -8.65
N THR A 38 -4.29 4.86 -9.42
CA THR A 38 -5.20 4.83 -10.56
C THR A 38 -4.77 3.80 -11.60
N TYR A 39 -3.48 3.73 -11.92
CA TYR A 39 -2.93 2.73 -12.82
C TYR A 39 -3.21 1.31 -12.34
N LEU A 40 -2.94 1.03 -11.06
CA LEU A 40 -3.18 -0.30 -10.47
C LEU A 40 -4.66 -0.67 -10.51
N ARG A 41 -5.53 0.29 -10.23
CA ARG A 41 -6.98 0.10 -10.29
C ARG A 41 -7.43 -0.24 -11.69
N ASP A 42 -7.04 0.56 -12.68
CA ASP A 42 -7.53 0.45 -14.05
C ASP A 42 -6.98 -0.77 -14.77
N ASN A 43 -5.79 -1.21 -14.42
CA ASN A 43 -5.17 -2.43 -14.95
C ASN A 43 -5.52 -3.69 -14.13
N ASN A 44 -6.37 -3.55 -13.13
CA ASN A 44 -6.91 -4.66 -12.34
C ASN A 44 -5.82 -5.58 -11.76
N ILE A 45 -4.74 -5.00 -11.28
CA ILE A 45 -3.67 -5.74 -10.60
C ILE A 45 -4.20 -6.20 -9.24
N LYS A 46 -4.11 -7.49 -8.95
CA LYS A 46 -4.74 -8.14 -7.80
C LYS A 46 -3.77 -8.83 -6.87
N GLY A 47 -4.29 -9.24 -5.70
CA GLY A 47 -3.52 -10.01 -4.73
C GLY A 47 -2.40 -9.22 -4.07
N LEU A 48 -2.50 -7.91 -4.05
CA LEU A 48 -1.44 -7.04 -3.54
C LEU A 48 -1.34 -7.10 -2.02
N THR A 49 -0.11 -7.06 -1.52
CA THR A 49 0.20 -6.73 -0.14
C THR A 49 0.68 -5.29 -0.11
N CYS A 50 -0.02 -4.42 0.59
CA CYS A 50 0.34 -3.02 0.68
C CYS A 50 0.86 -2.67 2.08
N ILE A 51 1.99 -2.01 2.13
CA ILE A 51 2.62 -1.50 3.36
C ILE A 51 2.50 0.01 3.31
N SER A 52 1.71 0.59 4.21
CA SER A 52 1.47 2.04 4.25
C SER A 52 1.05 2.46 5.65
N ASN A 53 1.05 3.76 5.92
CA ASN A 53 0.52 4.29 7.19
C ASN A 53 -0.96 3.90 7.38
N ASN A 54 -1.78 4.13 6.37
CA ASN A 54 -3.19 3.76 6.32
C ASN A 54 -3.62 3.50 4.86
N ALA A 55 -4.91 3.41 4.60
CA ALA A 55 -5.44 3.20 3.25
C ALA A 55 -6.24 4.40 2.73
N GLY A 56 -5.99 5.61 3.24
CA GLY A 56 -6.75 6.79 2.87
C GLY A 56 -8.18 6.74 3.38
N VAL A 57 -9.10 7.15 2.53
CA VAL A 57 -10.55 7.05 2.75
C VAL A 57 -11.18 6.11 1.73
N ASP A 58 -12.47 5.83 1.85
CA ASP A 58 -13.16 4.83 1.01
C ASP A 58 -12.99 5.04 -0.50
N ASP A 59 -13.08 6.28 -0.96
CA ASP A 59 -13.10 6.63 -2.37
C ASP A 59 -11.84 7.39 -2.84
N PHE A 60 -10.76 7.36 -2.06
CA PHE A 60 -9.52 8.05 -2.40
C PHE A 60 -8.30 7.34 -1.78
N GLY A 61 -7.17 7.36 -2.48
CA GLY A 61 -5.97 6.64 -2.07
C GLY A 61 -6.13 5.13 -2.23
N LEU A 62 -5.51 4.36 -1.34
CA LEU A 62 -5.60 2.88 -1.36
C LEU A 62 -7.02 2.36 -1.16
N GLY A 63 -7.94 3.17 -0.64
CA GLY A 63 -9.36 2.84 -0.54
C GLY A 63 -9.95 2.43 -1.89
N LEU A 64 -9.52 3.04 -2.99
CA LEU A 64 -9.94 2.67 -4.34
C LEU A 64 -9.61 1.21 -4.68
N LEU A 65 -8.46 0.72 -4.25
CA LEU A 65 -8.04 -0.67 -4.47
C LEU A 65 -8.77 -1.64 -3.52
N LEU A 66 -9.05 -1.21 -2.30
CA LEU A 66 -9.82 -2.01 -1.34
C LEU A 66 -11.25 -2.23 -1.83
N GLN A 67 -11.91 -1.23 -2.37
CA GLN A 67 -13.25 -1.36 -2.94
C GLN A 67 -13.34 -2.40 -4.05
N ARG A 68 -12.29 -2.55 -4.83
CA ARG A 68 -12.19 -3.54 -5.91
C ARG A 68 -11.57 -4.86 -5.48
N LYS A 69 -11.28 -5.04 -4.19
CA LYS A 69 -10.66 -6.24 -3.62
C LYS A 69 -9.34 -6.61 -4.31
N GLN A 70 -8.56 -5.60 -4.67
CA GLN A 70 -7.25 -5.76 -5.30
C GLN A 70 -6.12 -5.96 -4.27
N ILE A 71 -6.39 -5.68 -2.99
CA ILE A 71 -5.45 -5.86 -1.89
C ILE A 71 -5.88 -7.07 -1.06
N LYS A 72 -4.97 -8.02 -0.88
CA LYS A 72 -5.21 -9.19 -0.02
C LYS A 72 -4.70 -8.99 1.42
N LYS A 73 -3.70 -8.13 1.60
CA LYS A 73 -3.10 -7.85 2.90
C LYS A 73 -2.70 -6.40 3.02
N MET A 74 -3.01 -5.81 4.16
CA MET A 74 -2.51 -4.50 4.57
C MET A 74 -1.59 -4.65 5.78
N ILE A 75 -0.43 -4.01 5.72
CA ILE A 75 0.44 -3.78 6.87
C ILE A 75 0.41 -2.29 7.12
N ALA A 76 -0.28 -1.86 8.16
CA ALA A 76 -0.60 -0.46 8.38
C ALA A 76 -0.58 -0.10 9.85
N SER A 77 -0.52 1.20 10.12
CA SER A 77 -0.52 1.71 11.50
C SER A 77 -1.92 2.13 11.97
N TYR A 78 -2.84 2.34 11.03
CA TYR A 78 -4.14 2.91 11.33
C TYR A 78 -5.20 2.45 10.31
N VAL A 79 -6.40 2.14 10.78
CA VAL A 79 -7.52 1.66 9.96
C VAL A 79 -8.62 2.71 9.80
N GLY A 80 -8.77 3.62 10.75
CA GLY A 80 -9.86 4.58 10.81
C GLY A 80 -10.00 5.46 9.56
N GLU A 81 -11.15 6.11 9.42
CA GLU A 81 -11.52 6.98 8.29
C GLU A 81 -11.73 6.24 6.96
N ASN A 82 -11.69 4.90 6.95
CA ASN A 82 -11.98 4.07 5.80
C ASN A 82 -12.89 2.91 6.22
N ASP A 83 -14.17 3.05 5.96
CA ASP A 83 -15.20 2.10 6.42
C ASP A 83 -15.05 0.75 5.72
N GLU A 84 -14.71 0.74 4.44
CA GLU A 84 -14.50 -0.50 3.69
C GLU A 84 -13.26 -1.25 4.18
N PHE A 85 -12.20 -0.57 4.57
CA PHE A 85 -11.04 -1.17 5.19
C PHE A 85 -11.42 -1.88 6.50
N GLU A 86 -12.14 -1.17 7.36
CA GLU A 86 -12.60 -1.73 8.63
C GLU A 86 -13.53 -2.93 8.40
N ARG A 87 -14.48 -2.80 7.48
CA ARG A 87 -15.41 -3.87 7.14
C ARG A 87 -14.69 -5.14 6.68
N GLN A 88 -13.75 -5.01 5.74
CA GLN A 88 -12.99 -6.15 5.21
C GLN A 88 -12.10 -6.79 6.28
N MET A 89 -11.52 -5.97 7.16
CA MET A 89 -10.73 -6.47 8.29
C MET A 89 -11.59 -7.30 9.24
N LEU A 90 -12.74 -6.78 9.64
CA LEU A 90 -13.63 -7.45 10.60
C LEU A 90 -14.28 -8.71 10.02
N SER A 91 -14.57 -8.73 8.73
CA SER A 91 -15.14 -9.90 8.05
C SER A 91 -14.12 -11.00 7.75
N GLY A 92 -12.83 -10.70 7.85
CA GLY A 92 -11.76 -11.62 7.50
C GLY A 92 -11.46 -11.71 6.00
N GLU A 93 -12.10 -10.88 5.17
CA GLU A 93 -11.81 -10.82 3.72
C GLU A 93 -10.41 -10.26 3.44
N LEU A 94 -9.91 -9.40 4.33
CA LEU A 94 -8.62 -8.74 4.22
C LEU A 94 -7.75 -9.14 5.42
N GLU A 95 -6.57 -9.65 5.14
CA GLU A 95 -5.57 -9.84 6.19
C GLU A 95 -4.98 -8.48 6.58
N VAL A 96 -4.98 -8.16 7.86
CA VAL A 96 -4.45 -6.89 8.36
C VAL A 96 -3.45 -7.14 9.47
N GLU A 97 -2.26 -6.57 9.32
CA GLU A 97 -1.26 -6.49 10.39
C GLU A 97 -1.17 -5.02 10.84
N LEU A 98 -1.62 -4.74 12.05
CA LEU A 98 -1.49 -3.41 12.64
C LEU A 98 -0.14 -3.28 13.33
N VAL A 99 0.62 -2.29 12.92
CA VAL A 99 1.97 -2.01 13.41
C VAL A 99 2.06 -0.56 13.85
N PRO A 100 2.48 -0.26 15.07
CA PRO A 100 2.71 1.13 15.47
C PRO A 100 3.61 1.85 14.47
N GLN A 101 3.31 3.11 14.16
CA GLN A 101 4.00 3.83 13.08
C GLN A 101 5.51 3.91 13.27
N GLY A 102 5.98 4.12 14.50
CA GLY A 102 7.42 4.11 14.78
C GLY A 102 8.07 2.77 14.48
N THR A 103 7.39 1.67 14.81
CA THR A 103 7.84 0.31 14.50
C THR A 103 7.82 0.06 12.99
N LEU A 104 6.79 0.51 12.28
CA LEU A 104 6.72 0.37 10.83
C LEU A 104 7.89 1.08 10.15
N ALA A 105 8.16 2.31 10.53
CA ALA A 105 9.29 3.08 10.02
C ALA A 105 10.63 2.40 10.32
N GLU A 106 10.80 1.90 11.54
CA GLU A 106 12.03 1.22 11.95
C GLU A 106 12.22 -0.13 11.25
N ARG A 107 11.15 -0.85 10.95
CA ARG A 107 11.23 -2.07 10.12
C ARG A 107 11.74 -1.75 8.71
N CYS A 108 11.30 -0.63 8.11
CA CYS A 108 11.81 -0.19 6.82
C CYS A 108 13.30 0.13 6.88
N ARG A 109 13.74 0.84 7.93
CA ARG A 109 15.15 1.15 8.13
C ARG A 109 15.98 -0.12 8.35
N ALA A 110 15.50 -1.03 9.18
CA ALA A 110 16.18 -2.30 9.46
C ALA A 110 16.40 -3.12 8.18
N ALA A 111 15.38 -3.22 7.33
CA ALA A 111 15.49 -3.91 6.05
C ALA A 111 16.54 -3.27 5.14
N GLN A 112 16.60 -1.93 5.09
CA GLN A 112 17.57 -1.19 4.27
C GLN A 112 19.02 -1.47 4.69
N VAL A 113 19.27 -1.64 5.97
CA VAL A 113 20.62 -1.86 6.51
C VAL A 113 20.93 -3.34 6.81
N GLY A 114 20.06 -4.24 6.38
CA GLY A 114 20.30 -5.68 6.50
C GLY A 114 20.07 -6.28 7.89
N ILE A 115 19.28 -5.63 8.74
CA ILE A 115 18.83 -6.19 10.02
C ILE A 115 17.64 -7.12 9.76
N PRO A 116 17.73 -8.44 10.01
CA PRO A 116 16.73 -9.39 9.54
C PRO A 116 15.43 -9.40 10.34
N ALA A 117 15.44 -8.89 11.56
CA ALA A 117 14.27 -8.86 12.43
C ALA A 117 14.28 -7.66 13.35
N PHE A 118 13.09 -7.15 13.63
CA PHE A 118 12.88 -6.05 14.57
C PHE A 118 11.55 -6.24 15.29
N PHE A 119 11.61 -6.26 16.62
CA PHE A 119 10.45 -6.46 17.50
C PHE A 119 10.21 -5.26 18.41
#